data_7cb019a84c2c4da4a8607f818ca0c4a8
#
_entry.id   7cb019a84c2c4da4a8607f818ca0c4a8
#
_cell.length_a   1.000
_cell.length_b   1.000
_cell.length_c   1.000
_cell.angle_alpha   90.00
_cell.angle_beta   90.00
_cell.angle_gamma   90.00
#
_symmetry.space_group_name_H-M   'P 1'
#
loop_
_entity.id
_entity.type
_entity.pdbx_description
1 polymer ?
#
loop_
_entity_poly.entity_id
_entity_poly.type
_entity_poly.pdbx_seq_one_letter_code
_entity_poly.pdbx_strand_id
1 'polypeptide(L)'
;MEQKRLGNYIREVNVRNRELKVTKLQGVSISKEFMSSIANTIGTDMSTYKIVERGQFAYGPVTSRNGDKVSIALLDGYDGAIISQAYTVFEVIDHEQLLPKYFMMWFRRPEFDRYARFHSHGSAREIFDWDELCDVMLPVPSITRQREIVSEYETLTNRIRLNNQMIQHLEATAQALYRKTLVDDIDKENLPEGWRIGTLGEIADINSGKTCIDKSEVKDETFQYPVAGASGIIGFSSTYNYDEKLMTTGRVGTLGVVNRYNQKMYMADNVLIIRSNYYEYCFQILNLLDYSEITKGGVQNLITQTDLKDYSITLPSEEILSTFEKQSGTLYSSVETKEQENEKLTELQSLLLAKMGR
;
A
#
# COMPACT_ATOMS: atom_id res chain seq x y z
N MET A 1 -31.38 -1.91 13.19
CA MET A 1 -31.05 -1.29 14.50
C MET A 1 -31.48 0.16 14.51
N GLU A 2 -31.85 0.70 15.69
CA GLU A 2 -32.16 2.12 15.83
C GLU A 2 -30.92 2.98 15.51
N GLN A 3 -31.09 3.96 14.64
CA GLN A 3 -30.06 4.92 14.27
C GLN A 3 -30.04 6.05 15.30
N LYS A 4 -28.85 6.46 15.74
CA LYS A 4 -28.65 7.52 16.71
C LYS A 4 -27.74 8.62 16.16
N ARG A 5 -28.05 9.87 16.51
CA ARG A 5 -27.27 11.04 16.10
C ARG A 5 -25.92 11.04 16.79
N LEU A 6 -24.83 11.14 16.02
CA LEU A 6 -23.47 11.05 16.51
C LEU A 6 -23.14 12.14 17.53
N GLY A 7 -23.59 13.38 17.32
CA GLY A 7 -23.36 14.50 18.23
C GLY A 7 -23.79 14.28 19.68
N ASN A 8 -24.63 13.25 19.95
CA ASN A 8 -25.00 12.90 21.32
C ASN A 8 -23.88 12.13 22.06
N TYR A 9 -22.88 11.63 21.34
CA TYR A 9 -21.83 10.75 21.86
C TYR A 9 -20.43 11.35 21.82
N ILE A 10 -20.24 12.48 21.13
CA ILE A 10 -18.92 13.08 20.92
C ILE A 10 -18.88 14.55 21.40
N ARG A 11 -17.68 15.01 21.72
CA ARG A 11 -17.41 16.42 21.98
C ARG A 11 -16.10 16.86 21.36
N GLU A 12 -16.02 18.13 20.95
CA GLU A 12 -14.77 18.74 20.47
C GLU A 12 -13.78 18.92 21.63
N VAL A 13 -12.50 18.69 21.32
CA VAL A 13 -11.35 18.95 22.22
C VAL A 13 -10.45 19.98 21.56
N ASN A 14 -10.11 21.04 22.29
CA ASN A 14 -9.28 22.14 21.77
C ASN A 14 -8.15 22.50 22.73
N VAL A 15 -7.25 21.54 22.97
CA VAL A 15 -6.06 21.75 23.80
C VAL A 15 -4.89 22.17 22.91
N ARG A 16 -4.25 23.30 23.22
CA ARG A 16 -3.10 23.81 22.47
C ARG A 16 -1.79 23.42 23.13
N ASN A 17 -0.77 23.20 22.33
CA ASN A 17 0.59 22.81 22.77
C ASN A 17 1.38 24.05 23.29
N ARG A 18 0.77 24.89 24.12
CA ARG A 18 1.34 26.18 24.56
C ARG A 18 2.69 26.01 25.25
N GLU A 19 2.88 24.94 25.97
CA GLU A 19 4.10 24.66 26.73
C GLU A 19 5.14 23.89 25.90
N LEU A 20 4.86 23.58 24.62
CA LEU A 20 5.72 22.86 23.70
C LEU A 20 6.21 21.49 24.21
N LYS A 21 5.45 20.88 25.13
CA LYS A 21 5.79 19.59 25.73
C LYS A 21 5.63 18.41 24.79
N VAL A 22 4.68 18.48 23.87
CA VAL A 22 4.44 17.43 22.87
C VAL A 22 5.15 17.81 21.58
N THR A 23 6.07 16.96 21.13
CA THR A 23 6.92 17.25 19.95
C THR A 23 6.60 16.39 18.74
N LYS A 24 5.85 15.30 18.93
CA LYS A 24 5.52 14.36 17.84
C LYS A 24 4.47 14.98 16.92
N LEU A 25 4.93 15.55 15.80
CA LEU A 25 4.05 16.15 14.80
C LEU A 25 3.46 15.08 13.86
N GLN A 26 2.15 15.08 13.73
CA GLN A 26 1.41 14.15 12.89
C GLN A 26 0.45 14.88 11.94
N GLY A 27 0.06 14.19 10.88
CA GLY A 27 -1.07 14.48 10.03
C GLY A 27 -2.04 13.30 10.01
N VAL A 28 -3.16 13.44 9.32
CA VAL A 28 -4.13 12.36 9.10
C VAL A 28 -4.22 12.08 7.60
N SER A 29 -4.01 10.83 7.24
CA SER A 29 -4.09 10.36 5.85
C SER A 29 -5.54 10.11 5.41
N ILE A 30 -5.76 10.02 4.11
CA ILE A 30 -7.03 9.56 3.52
C ILE A 30 -7.27 8.05 3.73
N SER A 31 -6.23 7.29 4.10
CA SER A 31 -6.37 5.90 4.60
C SER A 31 -6.82 5.83 6.05
N LYS A 32 -7.12 6.98 6.66
CA LYS A 32 -7.71 7.12 8.01
C LYS A 32 -6.77 6.65 9.12
N GLU A 33 -5.51 7.06 9.00
CA GLU A 33 -4.45 6.77 9.96
C GLU A 33 -3.62 8.02 10.25
N PHE A 34 -3.09 8.10 11.48
CA PHE A 34 -2.09 9.09 11.82
C PHE A 34 -0.78 8.74 11.09
N MET A 35 -0.14 9.75 10.51
CA MET A 35 1.13 9.62 9.80
C MET A 35 2.05 10.79 10.13
N SER A 36 3.35 10.60 9.97
CA SER A 36 4.29 11.70 10.09
C SER A 36 3.91 12.83 9.14
N SER A 37 3.86 14.06 9.65
CA SER A 37 3.50 15.21 8.82
C SER A 37 4.56 15.46 7.76
N ILE A 38 4.11 15.66 6.51
CA ILE A 38 4.96 16.06 5.37
C ILE A 38 5.03 17.59 5.21
N ALA A 39 4.35 18.35 6.09
CA ALA A 39 4.32 19.79 6.00
C ALA A 39 5.70 20.42 6.34
N ASN A 40 6.09 21.44 5.56
CA ASN A 40 7.24 22.26 5.93
C ASN A 40 6.89 23.08 7.17
N THR A 41 7.62 22.85 8.26
CA THR A 41 7.38 23.48 9.57
C THR A 41 8.43 24.51 9.94
N ILE A 42 9.34 24.85 9.02
CA ILE A 42 10.37 25.87 9.26
C ILE A 42 9.70 27.22 9.52
N GLY A 43 9.97 27.80 10.70
CA GLY A 43 9.38 29.07 11.13
C GLY A 43 7.91 28.98 11.61
N THR A 44 7.34 27.77 11.73
CA THR A 44 5.98 27.59 12.24
C THR A 44 5.97 27.55 13.77
N ASP A 45 5.06 28.34 14.37
CA ASP A 45 4.85 28.32 15.82
C ASP A 45 4.02 27.10 16.25
N MET A 46 4.70 26.09 16.80
CA MET A 46 4.09 24.84 17.27
C MET A 46 3.24 25.01 18.53
N SER A 47 3.29 26.13 19.21
CA SER A 47 2.43 26.43 20.37
C SER A 47 0.96 26.60 19.98
N THR A 48 0.70 26.91 18.71
CA THR A 48 -0.64 27.07 18.14
C THR A 48 -1.29 25.74 17.73
N TYR A 49 -0.49 24.67 17.63
CA TYR A 49 -0.96 23.35 17.23
C TYR A 49 -1.84 22.73 18.32
N LYS A 50 -2.78 21.88 17.91
CA LYS A 50 -3.64 21.14 18.84
C LYS A 50 -2.91 19.88 19.32
N ILE A 51 -3.09 19.56 20.61
CA ILE A 51 -2.70 18.25 21.14
C ILE A 51 -3.83 17.28 20.86
N VAL A 52 -3.47 16.08 20.45
CA VAL A 52 -4.36 14.92 20.34
C VAL A 52 -3.80 13.81 21.22
N GLU A 53 -4.63 13.25 22.08
CA GLU A 53 -4.26 12.22 23.04
C GLU A 53 -4.83 10.86 22.65
N ARG A 54 -4.30 9.79 23.26
CA ARG A 54 -4.79 8.43 23.05
C ARG A 54 -6.30 8.35 23.31
N GLY A 55 -7.03 7.73 22.39
CA GLY A 55 -8.49 7.62 22.45
C GLY A 55 -9.24 8.77 21.77
N GLN A 56 -8.54 9.82 21.39
CA GLN A 56 -9.11 10.96 20.66
C GLN A 56 -8.98 10.78 19.15
N PHE A 57 -9.85 11.46 18.44
CA PHE A 57 -9.88 11.53 16.99
C PHE A 57 -9.36 12.87 16.49
N ALA A 58 -8.79 12.86 15.30
CA ALA A 58 -8.56 14.07 14.54
C ALA A 58 -9.12 13.93 13.13
N TYR A 59 -9.82 14.95 12.63
CA TYR A 59 -10.25 14.97 11.25
C TYR A 59 -9.98 16.31 10.57
N GLY A 60 -9.68 16.24 9.27
CA GLY A 60 -9.51 17.40 8.42
C GLY A 60 -10.86 17.75 7.76
N PRO A 61 -11.49 18.89 8.11
CA PRO A 61 -12.81 19.25 7.57
C PRO A 61 -12.77 19.59 6.08
N VAL A 62 -11.61 19.95 5.52
CA VAL A 62 -11.46 20.30 4.10
C VAL A 62 -11.39 19.03 3.27
N THR A 63 -12.40 18.77 2.44
CA THR A 63 -12.55 17.58 1.60
C THR A 63 -12.10 17.79 0.16
N SER A 64 -12.09 19.01 -0.36
CA SER A 64 -11.84 19.36 -1.76
C SER A 64 -10.51 18.89 -2.37
N ARG A 65 -9.54 18.47 -1.54
CA ARG A 65 -8.23 17.96 -2.00
C ARG A 65 -8.04 16.46 -1.78
N ASN A 66 -9.03 15.79 -1.20
CA ASN A 66 -8.92 14.41 -0.75
C ASN A 66 -9.66 13.42 -1.68
N GLY A 67 -10.11 13.88 -2.85
CA GLY A 67 -11.01 13.12 -3.73
C GLY A 67 -12.34 12.84 -3.02
N ASP A 68 -12.75 11.58 -3.01
CA ASP A 68 -14.01 11.14 -2.37
C ASP A 68 -13.82 10.69 -0.90
N LYS A 69 -12.69 11.03 -0.27
CA LYS A 69 -12.36 10.53 1.09
C LYS A 69 -12.23 11.64 2.10
N VAL A 70 -12.56 11.34 3.34
CA VAL A 70 -12.33 12.21 4.50
C VAL A 70 -11.11 11.72 5.28
N SER A 71 -10.18 12.63 5.58
CA SER A 71 -9.08 12.34 6.49
C SER A 71 -9.56 12.42 7.93
N ILE A 72 -9.75 11.24 8.55
CA ILE A 72 -10.17 11.09 9.95
C ILE A 72 -9.46 9.88 10.55
N ALA A 73 -8.94 9.99 11.77
CA ALA A 73 -8.28 8.88 12.45
C ALA A 73 -8.44 8.92 13.96
N LEU A 74 -8.41 7.75 14.58
CA LEU A 74 -8.33 7.53 16.03
C LEU A 74 -6.87 7.35 16.43
N LEU A 75 -6.42 8.10 17.44
CA LEU A 75 -5.10 7.90 18.02
C LEU A 75 -5.14 6.76 19.05
N ASP A 76 -4.57 5.62 18.71
CA ASP A 76 -4.53 4.42 19.60
C ASP A 76 -3.11 3.91 19.88
N GLY A 77 -2.15 4.19 18.99
CA GLY A 77 -0.82 3.56 19.01
C GLY A 77 0.17 4.17 20.03
N TYR A 78 -0.05 5.40 20.54
CA TYR A 78 0.83 6.12 21.48
C TYR A 78 0.06 7.20 22.23
N ASP A 79 0.69 7.81 23.26
CA ASP A 79 -0.03 8.61 24.25
C ASP A 79 -0.47 9.97 23.73
N GLY A 80 0.31 10.60 22.84
CA GLY A 80 -0.09 11.92 22.32
C GLY A 80 0.78 12.38 21.15
N ALA A 81 0.21 13.32 20.39
CA ALA A 81 0.86 14.00 19.27
C ALA A 81 0.34 15.44 19.16
N ILE A 82 1.02 16.25 18.34
CA ILE A 82 0.49 17.54 17.90
C ILE A 82 0.04 17.44 16.43
N ILE A 83 -1.03 18.17 16.15
CA ILE A 83 -1.61 18.25 14.80
C ILE A 83 -1.91 19.71 14.46
N SER A 84 -1.87 20.04 13.18
CA SER A 84 -2.18 21.41 12.72
C SER A 84 -3.52 21.90 13.27
N GLN A 85 -3.59 23.19 13.59
CA GLN A 85 -4.82 23.83 14.04
C GLN A 85 -6.01 23.72 13.06
N ALA A 86 -5.73 23.38 11.78
CA ALA A 86 -6.75 23.18 10.76
C ALA A 86 -7.57 21.90 10.96
N TYR A 87 -7.08 20.97 11.78
CA TYR A 87 -7.84 19.77 12.14
C TYR A 87 -8.78 20.02 13.31
N THR A 88 -9.90 19.34 13.33
CA THR A 88 -10.76 19.24 14.50
C THR A 88 -10.36 17.99 15.28
N VAL A 89 -10.10 18.17 16.59
CA VAL A 89 -9.85 17.07 17.53
C VAL A 89 -11.12 16.87 18.34
N PHE A 90 -11.52 15.62 18.53
CA PHE A 90 -12.72 15.29 19.31
C PHE A 90 -12.57 13.92 19.99
N GLU A 91 -13.44 13.64 20.95
CA GLU A 91 -13.44 12.38 21.67
C GLU A 91 -14.87 11.87 21.91
N VAL A 92 -14.99 10.58 22.22
CA VAL A 92 -16.22 9.99 22.71
C VAL A 92 -16.43 10.38 24.17
N ILE A 93 -17.64 10.85 24.51
CA ILE A 93 -17.99 11.33 25.85
C ILE A 93 -18.04 10.18 26.88
N ASP A 94 -18.63 9.05 26.49
CA ASP A 94 -18.88 7.91 27.37
C ASP A 94 -18.53 6.59 26.65
N HIS A 95 -17.42 5.97 27.04
CA HIS A 95 -16.93 4.73 26.45
C HIS A 95 -17.77 3.49 26.82
N GLU A 96 -18.66 3.60 27.81
CA GLU A 96 -19.62 2.53 28.13
C GLU A 96 -20.87 2.58 27.22
N GLN A 97 -21.03 3.65 26.45
CA GLN A 97 -22.08 3.78 25.45
C GLN A 97 -21.57 3.59 24.02
N LEU A 98 -20.39 4.17 23.71
CA LEU A 98 -19.77 4.08 22.37
C LEU A 98 -18.28 3.85 22.49
N LEU A 99 -17.79 2.74 21.95
CA LEU A 99 -16.33 2.47 21.88
C LEU A 99 -15.68 3.28 20.77
N PRO A 100 -14.57 4.00 21.04
CA PRO A 100 -13.83 4.73 20.00
C PRO A 100 -13.43 3.84 18.81
N LYS A 101 -12.98 2.61 19.05
CA LYS A 101 -12.62 1.65 18.00
C LYS A 101 -13.81 1.21 17.14
N TYR A 102 -14.97 0.95 17.74
CA TYR A 102 -16.20 0.67 17.02
C TYR A 102 -16.60 1.86 16.14
N PHE A 103 -16.48 3.05 16.69
CA PHE A 103 -16.77 4.28 15.98
C PHE A 103 -15.77 4.52 14.83
N MET A 104 -14.48 4.26 15.01
CA MET A 104 -13.50 4.33 13.93
C MET A 104 -13.83 3.39 12.77
N MET A 105 -14.38 2.21 13.06
CA MET A 105 -14.84 1.28 12.01
C MET A 105 -15.97 1.88 11.17
N TRP A 106 -16.89 2.63 11.79
CA TRP A 106 -17.95 3.34 11.04
C TRP A 106 -17.35 4.33 10.02
N PHE A 107 -16.34 5.07 10.43
CA PHE A 107 -15.65 6.00 9.53
C PHE A 107 -14.87 5.32 8.40
N ARG A 108 -14.44 4.07 8.59
CA ARG A 108 -13.74 3.30 7.55
C ARG A 108 -14.65 2.80 6.42
N ARG A 109 -15.95 2.95 6.56
CA ARG A 109 -16.94 2.53 5.55
C ARG A 109 -16.94 3.49 4.35
N PRO A 110 -16.97 2.97 3.11
CA PRO A 110 -17.11 3.82 1.92
C PRO A 110 -18.39 4.67 1.92
N GLU A 111 -19.46 4.18 2.59
CA GLU A 111 -20.71 4.93 2.74
C GLU A 111 -20.52 6.23 3.52
N PHE A 112 -19.65 6.23 4.55
CA PHE A 112 -19.32 7.43 5.30
C PHE A 112 -18.59 8.44 4.42
N ASP A 113 -17.64 8.01 3.61
CA ASP A 113 -16.94 8.91 2.69
C ASP A 113 -17.91 9.55 1.68
N ARG A 114 -18.85 8.77 1.11
CA ARG A 114 -19.89 9.30 0.22
C ARG A 114 -20.83 10.27 0.94
N TYR A 115 -21.24 9.95 2.17
CA TYR A 115 -22.06 10.84 3.00
C TYR A 115 -21.34 12.17 3.23
N ALA A 116 -20.09 12.13 3.71
CA ALA A 116 -19.31 13.32 3.98
C ALA A 116 -19.04 14.14 2.72
N ARG A 117 -18.81 13.50 1.58
CA ARG A 117 -18.68 14.19 0.28
C ARG A 117 -19.97 14.92 -0.11
N PHE A 118 -21.11 14.27 0.02
CA PHE A 118 -22.42 14.84 -0.29
C PHE A 118 -22.76 16.03 0.60
N HIS A 119 -22.40 15.96 1.91
CA HIS A 119 -22.63 17.01 2.90
C HIS A 119 -21.48 18.03 3.01
N SER A 120 -20.50 17.99 2.11
CA SER A 120 -19.44 19.01 2.06
C SER A 120 -19.90 20.21 1.23
N HIS A 121 -19.77 21.41 1.81
CA HIS A 121 -20.24 22.66 1.19
C HIS A 121 -19.11 23.68 1.03
N GLY A 122 -19.21 24.55 0.05
CA GLY A 122 -18.29 25.66 -0.20
C GLY A 122 -17.89 25.82 -1.65
N SER A 123 -17.81 27.06 -2.14
CA SER A 123 -17.52 27.37 -3.55
C SER A 123 -16.03 27.29 -3.91
N ALA A 124 -15.13 27.58 -2.97
CA ALA A 124 -13.68 27.57 -3.17
C ALA A 124 -12.98 26.41 -2.47
N ARG A 125 -13.52 25.99 -1.33
CA ARG A 125 -13.07 24.80 -0.56
C ARG A 125 -14.31 24.14 0.00
N GLU A 126 -14.51 22.90 -0.36
CA GLU A 126 -15.57 22.11 0.21
C GLU A 126 -15.17 21.66 1.61
N ILE A 127 -16.06 21.85 2.55
CA ILE A 127 -15.85 21.59 3.97
C ILE A 127 -16.98 20.70 4.46
N PHE A 128 -16.62 19.58 5.08
CA PHE A 128 -17.49 18.78 5.92
C PHE A 128 -17.28 19.25 7.36
N ASP A 129 -18.16 20.11 7.83
CA ASP A 129 -17.97 20.78 9.10
C ASP A 129 -18.34 19.93 10.32
N TRP A 130 -18.17 20.50 11.52
CA TRP A 130 -18.44 19.82 12.78
C TRP A 130 -19.91 19.49 12.98
N ASP A 131 -20.81 20.38 12.60
CA ASP A 131 -22.24 20.21 12.77
C ASP A 131 -22.75 19.08 11.85
N GLU A 132 -22.29 19.05 10.59
CA GLU A 132 -22.55 17.93 9.66
C GLU A 132 -22.00 16.60 10.17
N LEU A 133 -20.81 16.60 10.80
CA LEU A 133 -20.29 15.39 11.44
C LEU A 133 -21.17 14.96 12.61
N CYS A 134 -21.65 15.90 13.43
CA CYS A 134 -22.57 15.61 14.55
C CYS A 134 -23.92 15.07 14.09
N ASP A 135 -24.35 15.39 12.87
CA ASP A 135 -25.63 14.95 12.30
C ASP A 135 -25.57 13.54 11.67
N VAL A 136 -24.38 12.97 11.59
CA VAL A 136 -24.24 11.57 11.13
C VAL A 136 -25.08 10.64 12.00
N MET A 137 -25.88 9.81 11.33
CA MET A 137 -26.69 8.77 11.98
C MET A 137 -25.95 7.44 11.91
N LEU A 138 -25.80 6.77 13.06
CA LEU A 138 -25.15 5.46 13.14
C LEU A 138 -25.90 4.52 14.10
N PRO A 139 -25.82 3.19 13.88
CA PRO A 139 -26.33 2.22 14.85
C PRO A 139 -25.38 2.15 16.05
N VAL A 140 -25.93 2.23 17.25
CA VAL A 140 -25.18 2.09 18.50
C VAL A 140 -25.75 0.86 19.25
N PRO A 141 -25.24 -0.35 18.97
CA PRO A 141 -25.66 -1.56 19.69
C PRO A 141 -25.14 -1.55 21.14
N SER A 142 -25.51 -2.57 21.91
CA SER A 142 -24.99 -2.72 23.27
C SER A 142 -23.47 -2.75 23.29
N ILE A 143 -22.87 -2.24 24.36
CA ILE A 143 -21.40 -2.17 24.49
C ILE A 143 -20.74 -3.55 24.35
N THR A 144 -21.38 -4.62 24.83
CA THR A 144 -20.93 -6.00 24.62
C THR A 144 -20.85 -6.34 23.14
N ARG A 145 -21.89 -6.00 22.37
CA ARG A 145 -21.88 -6.25 20.93
C ARG A 145 -20.84 -5.41 20.18
N GLN A 146 -20.63 -4.17 20.59
CA GLN A 146 -19.54 -3.34 20.04
C GLN A 146 -18.16 -3.98 20.30
N ARG A 147 -17.90 -4.48 21.52
CA ARG A 147 -16.64 -5.18 21.86
C ARG A 147 -16.44 -6.43 21.00
N GLU A 148 -17.47 -7.22 20.76
CA GLU A 148 -17.41 -8.39 19.88
C GLU A 148 -17.00 -7.98 18.44
N ILE A 149 -17.72 -7.01 17.85
CA ILE A 149 -17.46 -6.54 16.50
C ILE A 149 -16.03 -5.98 16.36
N VAL A 150 -15.58 -5.18 17.33
CA VAL A 150 -14.21 -4.65 17.36
C VAL A 150 -13.20 -5.79 17.43
N SER A 151 -13.41 -6.77 18.29
CA SER A 151 -12.53 -7.93 18.43
C SER A 151 -12.42 -8.75 17.15
N GLU A 152 -13.53 -8.99 16.45
CA GLU A 152 -13.57 -9.65 15.14
C GLU A 152 -12.73 -8.85 14.11
N TYR A 153 -12.94 -7.55 14.01
CA TYR A 153 -12.21 -6.69 13.08
C TYR A 153 -10.71 -6.60 13.39
N GLU A 154 -10.34 -6.42 14.65
CA GLU A 154 -8.95 -6.37 15.10
C GLU A 154 -8.21 -7.69 14.86
N THR A 155 -8.90 -8.82 14.99
CA THR A 155 -8.33 -10.14 14.67
C THR A 155 -7.91 -10.20 13.20
N LEU A 156 -8.76 -9.76 12.28
CA LEU A 156 -8.44 -9.69 10.85
C LEU A 156 -7.29 -8.71 10.58
N THR A 157 -7.36 -7.52 11.17
CA THR A 157 -6.33 -6.49 11.04
C THR A 157 -4.96 -6.97 11.52
N ASN A 158 -4.91 -7.61 12.68
CA ASN A 158 -3.68 -8.17 13.23
C ASN A 158 -3.13 -9.30 12.36
N ARG A 159 -3.99 -10.14 11.79
CA ARG A 159 -3.56 -11.21 10.89
C ARG A 159 -2.92 -10.65 9.62
N ILE A 160 -3.53 -9.64 8.99
CA ILE A 160 -2.96 -8.93 7.82
C ILE A 160 -1.60 -8.32 8.18
N ARG A 161 -1.50 -7.65 9.32
CA ARG A 161 -0.24 -7.05 9.78
C ARG A 161 0.87 -8.09 9.96
N LEU A 162 0.56 -9.22 10.60
CA LEU A 162 1.51 -10.32 10.81
C LEU A 162 1.93 -10.96 9.48
N ASN A 163 1.00 -11.15 8.56
CA ASN A 163 1.30 -11.64 7.22
C ASN A 163 2.24 -10.69 6.47
N ASN A 164 2.00 -9.37 6.51
CA ASN A 164 2.87 -8.39 5.88
C ASN A 164 4.29 -8.40 6.49
N GLN A 165 4.42 -8.56 7.80
CA GLN A 165 5.73 -8.74 8.45
C GLN A 165 6.41 -10.03 7.98
N MET A 166 5.66 -11.13 7.87
CA MET A 166 6.19 -12.41 7.37
C MET A 166 6.67 -12.28 5.92
N ILE A 167 5.90 -11.62 5.05
CA ILE A 167 6.28 -11.34 3.65
C ILE A 167 7.62 -10.61 3.61
N GLN A 168 7.75 -9.50 4.35
CA GLN A 168 9.01 -8.74 4.41
C GLN A 168 10.20 -9.59 4.87
N HIS A 169 10.01 -10.46 5.86
CA HIS A 169 11.07 -11.36 6.32
C HIS A 169 11.43 -12.43 5.30
N LEU A 170 10.45 -13.00 4.60
CA LEU A 170 10.69 -14.00 3.55
C LEU A 170 11.44 -13.39 2.36
N GLU A 171 11.06 -12.20 1.91
CA GLU A 171 11.74 -11.47 0.85
C GLU A 171 13.18 -11.10 1.24
N ALA A 172 13.38 -10.57 2.46
CA ALA A 172 14.71 -10.28 2.98
C ALA A 172 15.59 -11.53 3.09
N THR A 173 14.99 -12.67 3.46
CA THR A 173 15.69 -13.97 3.52
C THR A 173 16.10 -14.43 2.12
N ALA A 174 15.22 -14.32 1.12
CA ALA A 174 15.54 -14.66 -0.26
C ALA A 174 16.67 -13.78 -0.82
N GLN A 175 16.65 -12.48 -0.52
CA GLN A 175 17.71 -11.56 -0.91
C GLN A 175 19.04 -11.87 -0.20
N ALA A 176 19.01 -12.17 1.10
CA ALA A 176 20.21 -12.56 1.84
C ALA A 176 20.79 -13.88 1.32
N LEU A 177 19.93 -14.85 0.98
CA LEU A 177 20.33 -16.10 0.33
C LEU A 177 21.04 -15.83 -0.99
N TYR A 178 20.44 -14.99 -1.86
CA TYR A 178 21.03 -14.58 -3.13
C TYR A 178 22.42 -13.97 -2.92
N ARG A 179 22.53 -12.96 -2.05
CA ARG A 179 23.81 -12.28 -1.80
C ARG A 179 24.87 -13.25 -1.31
N LYS A 180 24.56 -14.05 -0.28
CA LYS A 180 25.50 -15.00 0.32
C LYS A 180 25.96 -16.08 -0.66
N THR A 181 25.06 -16.55 -1.53
CA THR A 181 25.36 -17.69 -2.42
C THR A 181 25.97 -17.24 -3.74
N LEU A 182 25.59 -16.05 -4.25
CA LEU A 182 25.79 -15.69 -5.65
C LEU A 182 26.46 -14.33 -5.86
N VAL A 183 26.74 -13.57 -4.78
CA VAL A 183 27.33 -12.23 -4.87
C VAL A 183 28.49 -12.03 -3.89
N ASP A 184 28.25 -12.24 -2.58
CA ASP A 184 29.25 -11.98 -1.54
C ASP A 184 30.39 -13.01 -1.68
N ASP A 185 31.61 -12.55 -1.45
CA ASP A 185 32.85 -13.35 -1.53
C ASP A 185 33.14 -13.97 -2.92
N ILE A 186 32.44 -13.55 -3.99
CA ILE A 186 32.72 -13.97 -5.35
C ILE A 186 33.73 -13.02 -5.98
N ASP A 187 34.94 -13.53 -6.19
CA ASP A 187 35.98 -12.82 -6.94
C ASP A 187 35.65 -12.86 -8.45
N LYS A 188 35.29 -11.70 -9.00
CA LYS A 188 34.94 -11.59 -10.42
C LYS A 188 36.13 -11.78 -11.38
N GLU A 189 37.37 -11.66 -10.89
CA GLU A 189 38.59 -11.91 -11.67
C GLU A 189 38.97 -13.40 -11.63
N ASN A 190 38.57 -14.11 -10.58
CA ASN A 190 38.87 -15.54 -10.40
C ASN A 190 37.57 -16.28 -10.01
N LEU A 191 36.67 -16.46 -10.96
CA LEU A 191 35.40 -17.11 -10.74
C LEU A 191 35.56 -18.58 -10.31
N PRO A 192 34.68 -19.12 -9.45
CA PRO A 192 34.66 -20.52 -9.09
C PRO A 192 34.52 -21.43 -10.31
N GLU A 193 34.90 -22.70 -10.17
CA GLU A 193 34.76 -23.69 -11.25
C GLU A 193 33.32 -23.80 -11.73
N GLY A 194 33.13 -23.80 -13.06
CA GLY A 194 31.84 -23.85 -13.71
C GLY A 194 31.08 -22.50 -13.73
N TRP A 195 31.65 -21.42 -13.16
CA TRP A 195 31.08 -20.08 -13.25
C TRP A 195 31.68 -19.31 -14.42
N ARG A 196 30.90 -18.36 -14.96
CA ARG A 196 31.36 -17.49 -16.04
C ARG A 196 30.65 -16.14 -16.02
N ILE A 197 31.22 -15.18 -16.68
CA ILE A 197 30.51 -13.96 -17.04
C ILE A 197 29.65 -14.23 -18.27
N GLY A 198 28.44 -13.75 -18.26
CA GLY A 198 27.49 -13.81 -19.36
C GLY A 198 26.57 -12.60 -19.35
N THR A 199 25.45 -12.69 -20.05
CA THR A 199 24.46 -11.61 -20.11
C THR A 199 23.09 -12.07 -19.61
N LEU A 200 22.25 -11.10 -19.21
CA LEU A 200 20.89 -11.41 -18.77
C LEU A 200 20.06 -12.07 -19.91
N GLY A 201 20.32 -11.67 -21.16
CA GLY A 201 19.68 -12.25 -22.34
C GLY A 201 20.00 -13.73 -22.61
N GLU A 202 21.04 -14.29 -21.97
CA GLU A 202 21.35 -15.71 -22.07
C GLU A 202 20.42 -16.59 -21.23
N ILE A 203 19.84 -16.02 -20.17
CA ILE A 203 18.96 -16.72 -19.23
C ILE A 203 17.52 -16.23 -19.23
N ALA A 204 17.25 -15.11 -19.91
CA ALA A 204 15.94 -14.49 -19.95
C ALA A 204 15.52 -14.07 -21.37
N ASP A 205 14.28 -14.39 -21.73
CA ASP A 205 13.63 -13.81 -22.90
C ASP A 205 12.96 -12.49 -22.49
N ILE A 206 13.38 -11.39 -23.15
CA ILE A 206 12.96 -10.04 -22.81
C ILE A 206 12.27 -9.40 -24.00
N ASN A 207 10.99 -9.00 -23.80
CA ASN A 207 10.14 -8.42 -24.81
C ASN A 207 9.46 -7.14 -24.30
N SER A 208 8.90 -6.34 -25.19
CA SER A 208 8.03 -5.21 -24.82
C SER A 208 6.57 -5.63 -24.85
N GLY A 209 5.76 -5.03 -24.01
CA GLY A 209 4.32 -5.15 -24.07
C GLY A 209 3.71 -4.43 -25.29
N LYS A 210 2.39 -4.36 -25.34
CA LYS A 210 1.63 -3.77 -26.45
C LYS A 210 0.68 -2.71 -25.92
N THR A 211 0.37 -1.71 -26.74
CA THR A 211 -0.65 -0.69 -26.40
C THR A 211 -1.99 -1.35 -26.11
N CYS A 212 -2.54 -1.08 -24.92
CA CYS A 212 -3.86 -1.55 -24.52
C CYS A 212 -4.92 -0.54 -25.00
N ILE A 213 -5.78 -0.97 -25.93
CA ILE A 213 -6.78 -0.09 -26.58
C ILE A 213 -8.05 0.00 -25.72
N ASP A 214 -8.44 -1.11 -25.08
CA ASP A 214 -9.66 -1.25 -24.29
C ASP A 214 -9.34 -1.31 -22.79
N LYS A 215 -9.11 -0.18 -22.15
CA LYS A 215 -8.77 -0.11 -20.74
C LYS A 215 -9.85 0.58 -19.92
N SER A 216 -10.29 -0.06 -18.83
CA SER A 216 -11.15 0.48 -17.78
C SER A 216 -10.36 0.66 -16.48
N GLU A 217 -10.70 1.67 -15.69
CA GLU A 217 -10.15 1.83 -14.32
C GLU A 217 -10.79 0.87 -13.33
N VAL A 218 -11.98 0.37 -13.63
CA VAL A 218 -12.78 -0.49 -12.76
C VAL A 218 -12.89 -1.88 -13.36
N LYS A 219 -12.69 -2.90 -12.52
CA LYS A 219 -12.96 -4.29 -12.86
C LYS A 219 -14.46 -4.54 -12.85
N ASP A 220 -14.99 -5.13 -13.93
CA ASP A 220 -16.40 -5.55 -14.06
C ASP A 220 -16.50 -6.85 -14.84
N GLU A 221 -17.71 -7.22 -15.28
CA GLU A 221 -17.95 -8.46 -16.06
C GLU A 221 -17.27 -8.46 -17.43
N THR A 222 -17.03 -7.28 -18.03
CA THR A 222 -16.37 -7.12 -19.32
C THR A 222 -14.86 -6.97 -19.16
N PHE A 223 -14.42 -6.08 -18.26
CA PHE A 223 -13.02 -5.75 -18.03
C PHE A 223 -12.46 -6.57 -16.85
N GLN A 224 -12.09 -7.82 -17.12
CA GLN A 224 -11.70 -8.80 -16.09
C GLN A 224 -10.20 -8.92 -15.90
N TYR A 225 -9.39 -8.66 -16.94
CA TYR A 225 -7.97 -8.96 -16.94
C TYR A 225 -7.15 -7.73 -16.52
N PRO A 226 -6.32 -7.83 -15.47
CA PRO A 226 -5.47 -6.71 -15.06
C PRO A 226 -4.54 -6.27 -16.18
N VAL A 227 -4.31 -4.97 -16.30
CA VAL A 227 -3.35 -4.35 -17.21
C VAL A 227 -2.13 -3.92 -16.42
N ALA A 228 -0.96 -4.51 -16.72
CA ALA A 228 0.30 -4.14 -16.10
C ALA A 228 0.91 -2.92 -16.79
N GLY A 229 1.24 -1.91 -15.99
CA GLY A 229 2.07 -0.76 -16.35
C GLY A 229 3.41 -0.76 -15.61
N ALA A 230 4.21 0.29 -15.79
CA ALA A 230 5.56 0.39 -15.25
C ALA A 230 5.63 0.28 -13.71
N SER A 231 4.61 0.74 -13.00
CA SER A 231 4.56 0.75 -11.52
C SER A 231 3.60 -0.30 -10.93
N GLY A 232 3.05 -1.20 -11.74
CA GLY A 232 2.07 -2.20 -11.31
C GLY A 232 0.80 -2.19 -12.15
N ILE A 233 -0.34 -2.57 -11.56
CA ILE A 233 -1.63 -2.63 -12.25
C ILE A 233 -2.16 -1.20 -12.47
N ILE A 234 -2.52 -0.88 -13.74
CA ILE A 234 -3.01 0.44 -14.18
C ILE A 234 -4.44 0.43 -14.68
N GLY A 235 -5.16 -0.67 -14.52
CA GLY A 235 -6.54 -0.84 -14.94
C GLY A 235 -6.85 -2.28 -15.33
N PHE A 236 -7.94 -2.47 -16.06
CA PHE A 236 -8.44 -3.77 -16.51
C PHE A 236 -8.80 -3.72 -17.99
N SER A 237 -8.62 -4.83 -18.69
CA SER A 237 -8.94 -5.03 -20.12
C SER A 237 -9.96 -6.15 -20.29
N SER A 238 -10.69 -6.16 -21.39
CA SER A 238 -11.57 -7.25 -21.79
C SER A 238 -10.81 -8.46 -22.29
N THR A 239 -9.51 -8.30 -22.64
CA THR A 239 -8.64 -9.33 -23.19
C THR A 239 -7.33 -9.44 -22.40
N TYR A 240 -6.61 -10.53 -22.61
CA TYR A 240 -5.25 -10.71 -22.10
C TYR A 240 -4.29 -11.08 -23.23
N ASN A 241 -3.01 -10.77 -23.06
CA ASN A 241 -1.97 -11.15 -24.01
C ASN A 241 -0.90 -12.12 -23.41
N TYR A 242 -0.97 -12.35 -22.08
CA TYR A 242 -0.12 -13.31 -21.36
C TYR A 242 -0.92 -14.12 -20.35
N ASP A 243 -0.59 -15.41 -20.21
CA ASP A 243 -1.17 -16.37 -19.26
C ASP A 243 -0.06 -17.31 -18.78
N GLU A 244 0.97 -16.73 -18.15
CA GLU A 244 2.14 -17.48 -17.71
C GLU A 244 2.86 -16.73 -16.57
N LYS A 245 3.76 -17.43 -15.87
CA LYS A 245 4.63 -16.84 -14.85
C LYS A 245 5.69 -15.97 -15.52
N LEU A 246 5.69 -14.68 -15.23
CA LEU A 246 6.64 -13.71 -15.78
C LEU A 246 6.91 -12.55 -14.81
N MET A 247 7.92 -11.79 -15.13
CA MET A 247 8.25 -10.52 -14.44
C MET A 247 8.08 -9.35 -15.38
N THR A 248 7.87 -8.17 -14.82
CA THR A 248 7.92 -6.91 -15.59
C THR A 248 8.75 -5.88 -14.88
N THR A 249 9.36 -4.98 -15.65
CA THR A 249 9.91 -3.71 -15.16
C THR A 249 9.51 -2.58 -16.08
N GLY A 250 9.50 -1.34 -15.57
CA GLY A 250 9.18 -0.16 -16.36
C GLY A 250 10.21 0.04 -17.49
N ARG A 251 9.71 0.42 -18.66
CA ARG A 251 10.52 0.79 -19.82
C ARG A 251 10.78 2.29 -19.87
N VAL A 252 9.79 3.09 -19.45
CA VAL A 252 9.81 4.56 -19.53
C VAL A 252 9.28 5.14 -18.22
N GLY A 253 9.92 6.19 -17.72
CA GLY A 253 9.49 6.91 -16.52
C GLY A 253 9.87 6.19 -15.23
N THR A 254 8.98 5.38 -14.65
CA THR A 254 9.26 4.62 -13.44
C THR A 254 10.09 3.38 -13.79
N LEU A 255 11.37 3.41 -13.46
CA LEU A 255 12.31 2.31 -13.66
C LEU A 255 12.61 1.60 -12.33
N GLY A 256 13.06 0.34 -12.39
CA GLY A 256 13.52 -0.41 -11.22
C GLY A 256 12.41 -1.00 -10.34
N VAL A 257 11.16 -0.78 -10.65
CA VAL A 257 10.04 -1.50 -10.02
C VAL A 257 9.86 -2.83 -10.75
N VAL A 258 10.19 -3.93 -10.09
CA VAL A 258 10.05 -5.27 -10.65
C VAL A 258 8.80 -5.92 -10.07
N ASN A 259 7.84 -6.23 -10.94
CA ASN A 259 6.61 -6.90 -10.57
C ASN A 259 6.65 -8.37 -11.02
N ARG A 260 5.99 -9.24 -10.25
CA ARG A 260 5.85 -10.68 -10.51
C ARG A 260 4.39 -10.99 -10.81
N TYR A 261 4.14 -11.74 -11.86
CA TYR A 261 2.78 -12.11 -12.25
C TYR A 261 2.72 -13.60 -12.62
N ASN A 262 1.60 -14.23 -12.30
CA ASN A 262 1.30 -15.62 -12.62
C ASN A 262 -0.20 -15.79 -12.85
N GLN A 263 -0.75 -14.99 -13.76
CA GLN A 263 -2.18 -14.99 -14.09
C GLN A 263 -2.40 -14.38 -15.47
N LYS A 264 -3.61 -14.54 -16.00
CA LYS A 264 -4.03 -13.84 -17.22
C LYS A 264 -3.97 -12.35 -17.06
N MET A 265 -3.14 -11.68 -17.85
CA MET A 265 -2.93 -10.23 -17.79
C MET A 265 -2.70 -9.63 -19.17
N TYR A 266 -2.95 -8.34 -19.27
CA TYR A 266 -2.52 -7.54 -20.40
C TYR A 266 -1.26 -6.74 -20.05
N MET A 267 -0.18 -6.95 -20.80
CA MET A 267 1.08 -6.24 -20.63
C MET A 267 1.10 -5.01 -21.54
N ALA A 268 1.07 -3.82 -20.95
CA ALA A 268 1.07 -2.54 -21.67
C ALA A 268 2.45 -2.25 -22.31
N ASP A 269 2.48 -1.31 -23.25
CA ASP A 269 3.66 -0.97 -24.04
C ASP A 269 4.79 -0.26 -23.27
N ASN A 270 4.48 0.22 -22.07
CA ASN A 270 5.44 0.89 -21.18
C ASN A 270 6.18 -0.06 -20.22
N VAL A 271 6.04 -1.38 -20.40
CA VAL A 271 6.77 -2.40 -19.63
C VAL A 271 7.68 -3.24 -20.51
N LEU A 272 8.78 -3.70 -19.91
CA LEU A 272 9.57 -4.84 -20.40
C LEU A 272 9.08 -6.09 -19.67
N ILE A 273 8.87 -7.16 -20.43
CA ILE A 273 8.37 -8.45 -19.98
C ILE A 273 9.56 -9.40 -19.99
N ILE A 274 9.81 -10.05 -18.86
CA ILE A 274 10.95 -10.93 -18.65
C ILE A 274 10.45 -12.33 -18.28
N ARG A 275 10.91 -13.34 -19.05
CA ARG A 275 10.65 -14.75 -18.84
C ARG A 275 11.96 -15.48 -18.66
N SER A 276 12.08 -16.33 -17.66
CA SER A 276 13.30 -17.07 -17.39
C SER A 276 13.00 -18.42 -16.75
N ASN A 277 13.79 -19.43 -17.09
CA ASN A 277 13.80 -20.71 -16.39
C ASN A 277 14.48 -20.60 -15.01
N TYR A 278 15.36 -19.59 -14.85
CA TYR A 278 15.96 -19.21 -13.55
C TYR A 278 15.24 -17.98 -13.03
N TYR A 279 13.95 -18.15 -12.74
CA TYR A 279 13.04 -17.05 -12.42
C TYR A 279 13.42 -16.28 -11.17
N GLU A 280 13.75 -16.99 -10.10
CA GLU A 280 14.08 -16.37 -8.80
C GLU A 280 15.46 -15.68 -8.87
N TYR A 281 16.42 -16.27 -9.56
CA TYR A 281 17.73 -15.67 -9.81
C TYR A 281 17.61 -14.38 -10.63
N CYS A 282 16.88 -14.45 -11.72
CA CYS A 282 16.60 -13.30 -12.58
C CYS A 282 15.87 -12.18 -11.81
N PHE A 283 14.91 -12.53 -10.95
CA PHE A 283 14.21 -11.58 -10.10
C PHE A 283 15.15 -10.85 -9.15
N GLN A 284 16.09 -11.53 -8.50
CA GLN A 284 17.07 -10.91 -7.62
C GLN A 284 18.02 -9.98 -8.37
N ILE A 285 18.48 -10.37 -9.55
CA ILE A 285 19.31 -9.52 -10.43
C ILE A 285 18.55 -8.23 -10.73
N LEU A 286 17.31 -8.32 -11.21
CA LEU A 286 16.50 -7.17 -11.59
C LEU A 286 16.24 -6.21 -10.43
N ASN A 287 16.02 -6.72 -9.21
CA ASN A 287 15.80 -5.90 -8.02
C ASN A 287 17.05 -5.19 -7.51
N LEU A 288 18.24 -5.75 -7.76
CA LEU A 288 19.52 -5.20 -7.31
C LEU A 288 20.27 -4.44 -8.39
N LEU A 289 19.78 -4.46 -9.62
CA LEU A 289 20.37 -3.77 -10.76
C LEU A 289 20.35 -2.26 -10.54
N ASP A 290 21.49 -1.61 -10.74
CA ASP A 290 21.53 -0.16 -10.84
C ASP A 290 21.04 0.28 -12.22
N TYR A 291 19.78 0.63 -12.30
CA TYR A 291 19.15 1.05 -13.54
C TYR A 291 19.77 2.32 -14.13
N SER A 292 20.49 3.12 -13.36
CA SER A 292 21.18 4.31 -13.87
C SER A 292 22.32 3.99 -14.84
N GLU A 293 22.95 2.81 -14.68
CA GLU A 293 24.05 2.36 -15.55
C GLU A 293 23.59 1.99 -16.97
N ILE A 294 22.32 1.58 -17.13
CA ILE A 294 21.75 1.12 -18.39
C ILE A 294 20.71 2.08 -18.97
N THR A 295 20.42 3.18 -18.27
CA THR A 295 19.43 4.17 -18.70
C THR A 295 19.99 5.11 -19.75
N LYS A 296 19.26 5.31 -20.83
CA LYS A 296 19.55 6.28 -21.89
C LYS A 296 18.47 7.37 -21.90
N GLY A 297 18.85 8.62 -22.11
CA GLY A 297 17.94 9.75 -22.30
C GLY A 297 18.17 10.91 -21.33
N GLY A 298 18.02 12.14 -21.83
CA GLY A 298 18.26 13.38 -21.07
C GLY A 298 17.03 13.96 -20.39
N VAL A 299 15.82 13.71 -20.91
CA VAL A 299 14.56 14.28 -20.39
C VAL A 299 13.66 13.19 -19.77
N GLN A 300 13.67 12.00 -20.33
CA GLN A 300 12.96 10.83 -19.80
C GLN A 300 13.89 9.63 -19.77
N ASN A 301 13.98 8.99 -18.62
CA ASN A 301 14.72 7.76 -18.46
C ASN A 301 14.05 6.64 -19.29
N LEU A 302 14.83 6.01 -20.16
CA LEU A 302 14.38 4.93 -21.05
C LEU A 302 15.34 3.75 -20.99
N ILE A 303 14.79 2.55 -20.91
CA ILE A 303 15.53 1.29 -21.04
C ILE A 303 14.96 0.50 -22.23
N THR A 304 15.83 0.00 -23.09
CA THR A 304 15.43 -0.87 -24.19
C THR A 304 15.58 -2.34 -23.82
N GLN A 305 14.94 -3.21 -24.61
CA GLN A 305 15.14 -4.66 -24.49
C GLN A 305 16.62 -5.04 -24.63
N THR A 306 17.34 -4.39 -25.55
CA THR A 306 18.77 -4.66 -25.81
C THR A 306 19.62 -4.26 -24.60
N ASP A 307 19.38 -3.07 -24.01
CA ASP A 307 20.13 -2.62 -22.84
C ASP A 307 20.02 -3.62 -21.68
N LEU A 308 18.82 -4.17 -21.47
CA LEU A 308 18.59 -5.14 -20.41
C LEU A 308 19.14 -6.53 -20.79
N LYS A 309 19.02 -6.96 -22.05
CA LYS A 309 19.59 -8.24 -22.54
C LYS A 309 21.12 -8.26 -22.44
N ASP A 310 21.77 -7.15 -22.79
CA ASP A 310 23.24 -7.03 -22.81
C ASP A 310 23.84 -6.79 -21.42
N TYR A 311 22.99 -6.63 -20.39
CA TYR A 311 23.47 -6.44 -19.03
C TYR A 311 24.31 -7.61 -18.56
N SER A 312 25.57 -7.33 -18.17
CA SER A 312 26.54 -8.33 -17.75
C SER A 312 26.20 -8.88 -16.37
N ILE A 313 26.13 -10.19 -16.28
CA ILE A 313 25.84 -10.92 -15.03
C ILE A 313 26.85 -12.05 -14.82
N THR A 314 26.99 -12.46 -13.56
CA THR A 314 27.72 -13.68 -13.23
C THR A 314 26.78 -14.87 -13.37
N LEU A 315 27.14 -15.86 -14.16
CA LEU A 315 26.39 -17.09 -14.34
C LEU A 315 27.04 -18.21 -13.53
N PRO A 316 26.43 -18.62 -12.40
CA PRO A 316 26.91 -19.76 -11.62
C PRO A 316 26.75 -21.11 -12.36
N SER A 317 27.33 -22.16 -11.78
CA SER A 317 27.07 -23.51 -12.28
C SER A 317 25.58 -23.87 -12.19
N GLU A 318 25.12 -24.74 -13.10
CA GLU A 318 23.71 -25.15 -13.15
C GLU A 318 23.21 -25.78 -11.83
N GLU A 319 24.08 -26.50 -11.13
CA GLU A 319 23.78 -27.12 -9.83
C GLU A 319 23.47 -26.06 -8.77
N ILE A 320 24.28 -24.99 -8.72
CA ILE A 320 24.10 -23.88 -7.77
C ILE A 320 22.83 -23.09 -8.11
N LEU A 321 22.62 -22.78 -9.39
CA LEU A 321 21.40 -22.10 -9.85
C LEU A 321 20.14 -22.91 -9.52
N SER A 322 20.14 -24.20 -9.84
CA SER A 322 18.99 -25.07 -9.54
C SER A 322 18.70 -25.17 -8.04
N THR A 323 19.74 -25.23 -7.22
CA THR A 323 19.61 -25.24 -5.76
C THR A 323 19.02 -23.92 -5.26
N PHE A 324 19.53 -22.79 -5.75
CA PHE A 324 19.02 -21.47 -5.40
C PHE A 324 17.55 -21.30 -5.83
N GLU A 325 17.19 -21.66 -7.08
CA GLU A 325 15.81 -21.60 -7.60
C GLU A 325 14.85 -22.36 -6.68
N LYS A 326 15.22 -23.57 -6.26
CA LYS A 326 14.38 -24.38 -5.37
C LYS A 326 14.18 -23.74 -4.01
N GLN A 327 15.26 -23.24 -3.39
CA GLN A 327 15.21 -22.62 -2.05
C GLN A 327 14.45 -21.29 -2.10
N SER A 328 14.79 -20.41 -3.01
CA SER A 328 14.16 -19.11 -3.20
C SER A 328 12.70 -19.25 -3.63
N GLY A 329 12.41 -20.18 -4.53
CA GLY A 329 11.05 -20.50 -4.97
C GLY A 329 10.13 -20.92 -3.82
N THR A 330 10.65 -21.69 -2.84
CA THR A 330 9.88 -22.07 -1.65
C THR A 330 9.53 -20.84 -0.78
N LEU A 331 10.47 -19.90 -0.63
CA LEU A 331 10.22 -18.64 0.10
C LEU A 331 9.14 -17.81 -0.60
N TYR A 332 9.26 -17.63 -1.91
CA TYR A 332 8.28 -16.84 -2.68
C TYR A 332 6.91 -17.51 -2.82
N SER A 333 6.81 -18.83 -2.88
CA SER A 333 5.52 -19.53 -2.75
C SER A 333 4.83 -19.24 -1.41
N SER A 334 5.61 -19.08 -0.35
CA SER A 334 5.08 -18.68 0.95
C SER A 334 4.62 -17.22 0.94
N VAL A 335 5.33 -16.32 0.27
CA VAL A 335 4.92 -14.92 0.04
C VAL A 335 3.58 -14.88 -0.70
N GLU A 336 3.46 -15.54 -1.85
CA GLU A 336 2.24 -15.60 -2.65
C GLU A 336 1.03 -16.11 -1.83
N THR A 337 1.25 -17.13 -1.00
CA THR A 337 0.21 -17.67 -0.10
C THR A 337 -0.26 -16.61 0.92
N LYS A 338 0.67 -15.83 1.48
CA LYS A 338 0.33 -14.76 2.43
C LYS A 338 -0.36 -13.58 1.78
N GLU A 339 0.01 -13.21 0.58
CA GLU A 339 -0.68 -12.19 -0.21
C GLU A 339 -2.12 -12.59 -0.50
N GLN A 340 -2.36 -13.82 -0.97
CA GLN A 340 -3.70 -14.35 -1.21
C GLN A 340 -4.54 -14.43 0.08
N GLU A 341 -3.92 -14.79 1.22
CA GLU A 341 -4.59 -14.75 2.52
C GLU A 341 -5.00 -13.32 2.87
N ASN A 342 -4.13 -12.33 2.65
CA ASN A 342 -4.40 -10.91 2.92
C ASN A 342 -5.55 -10.36 2.05
N GLU A 343 -5.64 -10.74 0.79
CA GLU A 343 -6.76 -10.38 -0.08
C GLU A 343 -8.09 -10.84 0.52
N LYS A 344 -8.19 -12.11 0.92
CA LYS A 344 -9.41 -12.68 1.52
C LYS A 344 -9.75 -12.03 2.88
N LEU A 345 -8.73 -11.75 3.71
CA LEU A 345 -8.92 -11.07 4.99
C LEU A 345 -9.44 -9.64 4.78
N THR A 346 -8.96 -8.94 3.77
CA THR A 346 -9.42 -7.59 3.40
C THR A 346 -10.87 -7.61 2.90
N GLU A 347 -11.25 -8.61 2.12
CA GLU A 347 -12.65 -8.83 1.73
C GLU A 347 -13.54 -9.06 2.95
N LEU A 348 -13.10 -9.90 3.90
CA LEU A 348 -13.83 -10.15 5.15
C LEU A 348 -13.98 -8.89 6.00
N GLN A 349 -12.94 -8.06 6.10
CA GLN A 349 -13.02 -6.75 6.77
C GLN A 349 -14.08 -5.85 6.11
N SER A 350 -14.10 -5.80 4.79
CA SER A 350 -15.06 -5.00 4.03
C SER A 350 -16.50 -5.49 4.25
N LEU A 351 -16.72 -6.80 4.29
CA LEU A 351 -18.02 -7.39 4.59
C LEU A 351 -18.46 -7.10 6.03
N LEU A 352 -17.54 -7.13 6.99
CA LEU A 352 -17.83 -6.80 8.38
C LEU A 352 -18.24 -5.34 8.53
N LEU A 353 -17.52 -4.42 7.88
CA LEU A 353 -17.88 -3.00 7.84
C LEU A 353 -19.24 -2.75 7.18
N ALA A 354 -19.55 -3.45 6.09
CA ALA A 354 -20.84 -3.33 5.41
C ALA A 354 -22.03 -3.80 6.29
N LYS A 355 -21.83 -4.82 7.15
CA LYS A 355 -22.85 -5.30 8.08
C LYS A 355 -23.17 -4.30 9.18
N MET A 356 -22.27 -3.41 9.56
CA MET A 356 -22.51 -2.39 10.59
C MET A 356 -23.63 -1.41 10.21
N GLY A 357 -23.89 -1.21 8.92
CA GLY A 357 -24.92 -0.30 8.41
C GLY A 357 -26.31 -0.90 8.25
N ARG A 358 -26.46 -2.19 8.51
CA ARG A 358 -27.73 -2.94 8.42
C ARG A 358 -28.23 -3.22 9.83
#